data_95b623dd8419602510996384b82a41ee
#
_entry.id   95b623dd8419602510996384b82a41ee
#
_cell.length_a   1.000
_cell.length_b   1.000
_cell.length_c   1.000
_cell.angle_alpha   90.00
_cell.angle_beta   90.00
_cell.angle_gamma   90.00
#
_symmetry.space_group_name_H-M   'P 1'
#
loop_
_entity.id
_entity.type
_entity.pdbx_description
1 polymer ?
#
loop_
_entity_poly.entity_id
_entity_poly.type
_entity_poly.pdbx_seq_one_letter_code
_entity_poly.pdbx_strand_id
1 'polypeptide(L)'
;MKVLVADDSPVSRHLLQVSLSSSGYETHVVADGPEALQVLEQEDGPKLALLDWMMPNLDGVEVCRAIKMRAAGPYVYIILLTAKGRQEEINEGLEAGADDYITKPFDLQELKARLRVGKRILELHEQLASQARHDSLTSLLNRSAILEVLQKELIRSIREKTPVAAIMTDLDHFKDVNDTYGHLAGDAVLREASRRLSASLRASDAVGRYGGEEFLIVAPSCGAAGGADLAERLRESICGVPIDASGRTIVVTMSFGVAATCDIKQVNQLLRMADEALYAAKKAGRNRVEVSS
;
A
#
# COMPACT_ATOMS: atom_id res chain seq x y z
N MET A 1 -8.99 -13.54 -8.04
CA MET A 1 -7.74 -13.77 -7.29
C MET A 1 -6.84 -14.64 -8.14
N LYS A 2 -5.57 -14.21 -8.31
CA LYS A 2 -4.56 -14.96 -9.07
C LYS A 2 -3.98 -16.11 -8.22
N VAL A 3 -3.81 -17.29 -8.84
CA VAL A 3 -3.19 -18.48 -8.24
C VAL A 3 -2.10 -19.00 -9.17
N LEU A 4 -0.90 -19.19 -8.67
CA LEU A 4 0.15 -19.89 -9.39
C LEU A 4 -0.04 -21.40 -9.25
N VAL A 5 0.12 -22.12 -10.35
CA VAL A 5 0.20 -23.58 -10.41
C VAL A 5 1.52 -23.95 -11.07
N ALA A 6 2.42 -24.53 -10.31
CA ALA A 6 3.71 -25.04 -10.78
C ALA A 6 3.76 -26.56 -10.58
N ASP A 7 3.84 -27.33 -11.66
CA ASP A 7 3.86 -28.78 -11.66
C ASP A 7 4.52 -29.24 -12.98
N ASP A 8 5.40 -30.21 -12.97
CA ASP A 8 6.11 -30.66 -14.17
C ASP A 8 5.20 -31.50 -15.11
N SER A 9 4.15 -32.14 -14.56
CA SER A 9 3.19 -32.93 -15.30
C SER A 9 2.17 -32.07 -16.05
N PRO A 10 2.11 -32.12 -17.40
CA PRO A 10 1.10 -31.39 -18.19
C PRO A 10 -0.34 -31.78 -17.83
N VAL A 11 -0.56 -33.04 -17.46
CA VAL A 11 -1.89 -33.55 -17.09
C VAL A 11 -2.33 -32.95 -15.75
N SER A 12 -1.44 -32.95 -14.77
CA SER A 12 -1.69 -32.34 -13.45
C SER A 12 -1.98 -30.86 -13.58
N ARG A 13 -1.14 -30.13 -14.33
CA ARG A 13 -1.34 -28.70 -14.61
C ARG A 13 -2.71 -28.41 -15.21
N HIS A 14 -3.10 -29.16 -16.25
CA HIS A 14 -4.40 -28.96 -16.92
C HIS A 14 -5.58 -29.22 -15.97
N LEU A 15 -5.53 -30.31 -15.20
CA LEU A 15 -6.57 -30.65 -14.23
C LEU A 15 -6.73 -29.54 -13.18
N LEU A 16 -5.62 -29.06 -12.60
CA LEU A 16 -5.62 -27.98 -11.64
C LEU A 16 -6.16 -26.68 -12.25
N GLN A 17 -5.70 -26.33 -13.44
CA GLN A 17 -6.17 -25.13 -14.16
C GLN A 17 -7.68 -25.14 -14.36
N VAL A 18 -8.23 -26.21 -14.89
CA VAL A 18 -9.68 -26.35 -15.14
C VAL A 18 -10.47 -26.28 -13.83
N SER A 19 -10.00 -26.99 -12.79
CA SER A 19 -10.68 -27.01 -11.49
C SER A 19 -10.67 -25.64 -10.80
N LEU A 20 -9.55 -24.94 -10.85
CA LEU A 20 -9.40 -23.60 -10.24
C LEU A 20 -10.19 -22.55 -11.00
N SER A 21 -10.14 -22.57 -12.35
CA SER A 21 -10.90 -21.64 -13.19
C SER A 21 -12.41 -21.82 -12.98
N SER A 22 -12.90 -23.07 -12.85
CA SER A 22 -14.31 -23.35 -12.55
C SER A 22 -14.73 -22.84 -11.17
N SER A 23 -13.77 -22.60 -10.28
CA SER A 23 -13.97 -22.06 -8.92
C SER A 23 -13.77 -20.55 -8.83
N GLY A 24 -13.59 -19.85 -9.97
CA GLY A 24 -13.45 -18.40 -10.06
C GLY A 24 -12.05 -17.87 -9.77
N TYR A 25 -11.02 -18.72 -9.81
CA TYR A 25 -9.63 -18.29 -9.74
C TYR A 25 -9.05 -18.01 -11.12
N GLU A 26 -8.23 -16.97 -11.22
CA GLU A 26 -7.38 -16.73 -12.38
C GLU A 26 -6.07 -17.49 -12.19
N THR A 27 -5.76 -18.41 -13.09
CA THR A 27 -4.60 -19.30 -12.92
C THR A 27 -3.43 -18.85 -13.79
N HIS A 28 -2.24 -18.75 -13.19
CA HIS A 28 -0.97 -18.68 -13.89
C HIS A 28 -0.30 -20.05 -13.79
N VAL A 29 0.06 -20.64 -14.93
CA VAL A 29 0.52 -22.05 -14.97
C VAL A 29 1.93 -22.10 -15.52
N VAL A 30 2.85 -22.75 -14.79
CA VAL A 30 4.26 -22.90 -15.15
C VAL A 30 4.70 -24.35 -15.00
N ALA A 31 5.81 -24.72 -15.65
CA ALA A 31 6.25 -26.10 -15.75
C ALA A 31 7.44 -26.44 -14.83
N ASP A 32 8.11 -25.44 -14.27
CA ASP A 32 9.31 -25.64 -13.46
C ASP A 32 9.47 -24.60 -12.34
N GLY A 33 10.44 -24.82 -11.46
CA GLY A 33 10.72 -23.97 -10.31
C GLY A 33 11.27 -22.58 -10.67
N PRO A 34 12.20 -22.43 -11.60
CA PRO A 34 12.68 -21.11 -12.03
C PRO A 34 11.58 -20.20 -12.57
N GLU A 35 10.67 -20.70 -13.42
CA GLU A 35 9.52 -19.92 -13.87
C GLU A 35 8.59 -19.57 -12.71
N ALA A 36 8.35 -20.52 -11.78
CA ALA A 36 7.53 -20.28 -10.60
C ALA A 36 8.10 -19.14 -9.76
N LEU A 37 9.41 -19.18 -9.50
CA LEU A 37 10.10 -18.13 -8.73
C LEU A 37 9.99 -16.78 -9.42
N GLN A 38 10.26 -16.70 -10.73
CA GLN A 38 10.17 -15.47 -11.51
C GLN A 38 8.76 -14.83 -11.44
N VAL A 39 7.69 -15.66 -11.51
CA VAL A 39 6.31 -15.17 -11.44
C VAL A 39 5.95 -14.69 -10.04
N LEU A 40 6.40 -15.39 -8.99
CA LEU A 40 6.14 -15.03 -7.59
C LEU A 40 6.95 -13.78 -7.14
N GLU A 41 8.01 -13.43 -7.83
CA GLU A 41 8.82 -12.24 -7.55
C GLU A 41 8.25 -10.96 -8.15
N GLN A 42 7.28 -11.05 -9.06
CA GLN A 42 6.62 -9.87 -9.62
C GLN A 42 5.81 -9.13 -8.55
N GLU A 43 5.82 -7.82 -8.59
CA GLU A 43 5.11 -6.97 -7.61
C GLU A 43 3.59 -7.25 -7.60
N ASP A 44 3.00 -7.50 -8.76
CA ASP A 44 1.59 -7.85 -8.95
C ASP A 44 1.36 -9.36 -9.18
N GLY A 45 2.35 -10.18 -8.88
CA GLY A 45 2.33 -11.64 -8.99
C GLY A 45 1.27 -12.31 -8.11
N PRO A 46 1.00 -13.60 -8.35
CA PRO A 46 0.08 -14.39 -7.53
C PRO A 46 0.53 -14.45 -6.08
N LYS A 47 -0.41 -14.23 -5.14
CA LYS A 47 -0.14 -14.35 -3.69
C LYS A 47 -0.53 -15.72 -3.12
N LEU A 48 -1.08 -16.60 -3.94
CA LEU A 48 -1.39 -17.98 -3.60
C LEU A 48 -0.73 -18.90 -4.62
N ALA A 49 0.03 -19.91 -4.17
CA ALA A 49 0.79 -20.81 -5.01
C ALA A 49 0.51 -22.28 -4.65
N LEU A 50 0.32 -23.11 -5.68
CA LEU A 50 0.39 -24.55 -5.61
C LEU A 50 1.68 -24.98 -6.29
N LEU A 51 2.61 -25.53 -5.53
CA LEU A 51 3.92 -25.97 -6.03
C LEU A 51 4.04 -27.48 -5.93
N ASP A 52 4.30 -28.14 -7.02
CA ASP A 52 4.69 -29.54 -6.96
C ASP A 52 6.03 -29.67 -6.21
N TRP A 53 6.13 -30.67 -5.38
CA TRP A 53 7.38 -30.97 -4.67
C TRP A 53 8.52 -31.23 -5.64
N MET A 54 8.29 -32.10 -6.63
CA MET A 54 9.29 -32.52 -7.60
C MET A 54 9.12 -31.74 -8.91
N MET A 55 10.00 -30.80 -9.15
CA MET A 55 10.09 -30.08 -10.41
C MET A 55 11.52 -30.04 -10.93
N PRO A 56 11.73 -29.94 -12.24
CA PRO A 56 13.08 -29.84 -12.81
C PRO A 56 13.74 -28.50 -12.42
N ASN A 57 15.08 -28.53 -12.32
CA ASN A 57 15.99 -27.42 -12.04
C ASN A 57 15.91 -26.86 -10.62
N LEU A 58 14.74 -26.54 -10.11
CA LEU A 58 14.49 -26.04 -8.78
C LEU A 58 13.19 -26.71 -8.27
N ASP A 59 13.28 -27.44 -7.17
CA ASP A 59 12.11 -28.11 -6.60
C ASP A 59 11.17 -27.15 -5.86
N GLY A 60 9.96 -27.63 -5.52
CA GLY A 60 8.96 -26.78 -4.87
C GLY A 60 9.36 -26.30 -3.47
N VAL A 61 10.19 -27.08 -2.76
CA VAL A 61 10.71 -26.72 -1.42
C VAL A 61 11.76 -25.60 -1.54
N GLU A 62 12.60 -25.67 -2.55
CA GLU A 62 13.60 -24.63 -2.83
C GLU A 62 12.94 -23.33 -3.26
N VAL A 63 11.91 -23.37 -4.13
CA VAL A 63 11.09 -22.20 -4.47
C VAL A 63 10.44 -21.61 -3.22
N CYS A 64 9.84 -22.44 -2.37
CA CYS A 64 9.22 -22.01 -1.12
C CYS A 64 10.24 -21.28 -0.24
N ARG A 65 11.39 -21.89 0.00
CA ARG A 65 12.46 -21.32 0.82
C ARG A 65 12.93 -19.97 0.26
N ALA A 66 13.15 -19.87 -1.05
CA ALA A 66 13.57 -18.64 -1.70
C ALA A 66 12.54 -17.50 -1.51
N ILE A 67 11.25 -17.80 -1.67
CA ILE A 67 10.16 -16.81 -1.49
C ILE A 67 10.03 -16.38 -0.03
N LYS A 68 10.11 -17.32 0.93
CA LYS A 68 9.93 -17.02 2.36
C LYS A 68 11.13 -16.31 2.99
N MET A 69 12.32 -16.48 2.44
CA MET A 69 13.55 -15.80 2.92
C MET A 69 13.70 -14.37 2.38
N ARG A 70 12.82 -13.90 1.50
CA ARG A 70 12.89 -12.51 0.98
C ARG A 70 12.68 -11.50 2.11
N ALA A 71 13.59 -10.52 2.18
CA ALA A 71 13.51 -9.43 3.16
C ALA A 71 12.35 -8.46 2.91
N ALA A 72 11.83 -8.40 1.68
CA ALA A 72 10.75 -7.50 1.28
C ALA A 72 9.86 -8.16 0.22
N GLY A 73 8.59 -7.82 0.21
CA GLY A 73 7.59 -8.31 -0.74
C GLY A 73 6.28 -8.71 -0.06
N PRO A 74 5.20 -8.92 -0.83
CA PRO A 74 3.94 -9.38 -0.28
C PRO A 74 4.07 -10.82 0.25
N TYR A 75 3.28 -11.13 1.27
CA TYR A 75 3.16 -12.48 1.76
C TYR A 75 2.54 -13.39 0.68
N VAL A 76 3.17 -14.54 0.43
CA VAL A 76 2.68 -15.56 -0.51
C VAL A 76 2.30 -16.79 0.30
N TYR A 77 1.05 -17.23 0.19
CA TYR A 77 0.56 -18.49 0.76
C TYR A 77 0.90 -19.65 -0.16
N ILE A 78 1.71 -20.58 0.30
CA ILE A 78 2.27 -21.68 -0.49
C ILE A 78 1.70 -23.00 -0.01
N ILE A 79 1.09 -23.78 -0.91
CA ILE A 79 0.67 -25.17 -0.69
C ILE A 79 1.58 -26.07 -1.52
N LEU A 80 2.31 -26.96 -0.86
CA LEU A 80 3.11 -27.97 -1.54
C LEU A 80 2.27 -29.18 -1.93
N LEU A 81 2.43 -29.65 -3.16
CA LEU A 81 1.81 -30.88 -3.66
C LEU A 81 2.86 -32.00 -3.59
N THR A 82 2.66 -33.01 -2.76
CA THR A 82 3.62 -34.10 -2.56
C THR A 82 3.08 -35.45 -2.99
N ALA A 83 3.92 -36.30 -3.58
CA ALA A 83 3.54 -37.65 -4.00
C ALA A 83 3.50 -38.68 -2.84
N LYS A 84 4.10 -38.37 -1.69
CA LYS A 84 4.21 -39.31 -0.56
C LYS A 84 4.06 -38.58 0.77
N GLY A 85 3.16 -39.11 1.61
CA GLY A 85 2.95 -38.63 2.96
C GLY A 85 4.00 -39.15 3.96
N ARG A 86 5.30 -39.14 3.64
CA ARG A 86 6.33 -39.41 4.62
C ARG A 86 6.43 -38.21 5.56
N GLN A 87 6.39 -38.48 6.85
CA GLN A 87 6.41 -37.43 7.86
C GLN A 87 7.65 -36.53 7.74
N GLU A 88 8.79 -37.10 7.31
CA GLU A 88 10.04 -36.37 7.10
C GLU A 88 9.94 -35.33 5.98
N GLU A 89 9.35 -35.69 4.83
CA GLU A 89 9.10 -34.74 3.70
C GLU A 89 8.14 -33.63 4.09
N ILE A 90 7.05 -33.98 4.78
CA ILE A 90 6.09 -32.97 5.28
C ILE A 90 6.78 -31.97 6.20
N ASN A 91 7.60 -32.44 7.13
CA ASN A 91 8.35 -31.58 8.03
C ASN A 91 9.32 -30.67 7.27
N GLU A 92 10.05 -31.21 6.28
CA GLU A 92 10.97 -30.44 5.45
C GLU A 92 10.25 -29.29 4.70
N GLY A 93 9.09 -29.57 4.10
CA GLY A 93 8.30 -28.57 3.39
C GLY A 93 7.80 -27.46 4.33
N LEU A 94 7.33 -27.81 5.52
CA LEU A 94 6.88 -26.85 6.53
C LEU A 94 8.04 -26.04 7.10
N GLU A 95 9.19 -26.65 7.34
CA GLU A 95 10.42 -25.98 7.79
C GLU A 95 10.99 -25.03 6.71
N ALA A 96 10.78 -25.34 5.43
CA ALA A 96 11.08 -24.44 4.32
C ALA A 96 10.14 -23.22 4.26
N GLY A 97 9.07 -23.23 5.08
CA GLY A 97 8.11 -22.14 5.21
C GLY A 97 6.82 -22.31 4.42
N ALA A 98 6.52 -23.50 3.88
CA ALA A 98 5.23 -23.78 3.29
C ALA A 98 4.10 -23.61 4.32
N ASP A 99 2.98 -23.05 3.88
CA ASP A 99 1.84 -22.78 4.78
C ASP A 99 0.93 -24.01 4.90
N ASP A 100 0.95 -24.88 3.90
CA ASP A 100 0.17 -26.11 3.87
C ASP A 100 0.78 -27.12 2.87
N TYR A 101 0.28 -28.34 2.89
CA TYR A 101 0.62 -29.37 1.91
C TYR A 101 -0.58 -30.23 1.57
N ILE A 102 -0.55 -30.86 0.39
CA ILE A 102 -1.56 -31.83 -0.05
C ILE A 102 -0.84 -33.02 -0.68
N THR A 103 -1.25 -34.23 -0.29
CA THR A 103 -0.69 -35.47 -0.84
C THR A 103 -1.41 -35.88 -2.13
N LYS A 104 -0.65 -36.22 -3.16
CA LYS A 104 -1.15 -36.80 -4.42
C LYS A 104 -1.38 -38.32 -4.27
N PRO A 105 -2.47 -38.91 -4.80
CA PRO A 105 -3.59 -38.22 -5.45
C PRO A 105 -4.51 -37.54 -4.45
N PHE A 106 -4.94 -36.32 -4.73
CA PHE A 106 -5.79 -35.53 -3.85
C PHE A 106 -7.22 -35.39 -4.39
N ASP A 107 -8.17 -35.23 -3.47
CA ASP A 107 -9.53 -34.85 -3.79
C ASP A 107 -9.60 -33.34 -4.09
N LEU A 108 -10.29 -33.00 -5.18
CA LEU A 108 -10.52 -31.60 -5.55
C LEU A 108 -11.31 -30.81 -4.48
N GLN A 109 -12.11 -31.48 -3.67
CA GLN A 109 -12.82 -30.84 -2.56
C GLN A 109 -11.85 -30.46 -1.43
N GLU A 110 -10.87 -31.33 -1.13
CA GLU A 110 -9.80 -31.04 -0.18
C GLU A 110 -8.98 -29.83 -0.66
N LEU A 111 -8.54 -29.84 -1.93
CA LEU A 111 -7.80 -28.72 -2.52
C LEU A 111 -8.58 -27.41 -2.39
N LYS A 112 -9.87 -27.40 -2.75
CA LYS A 112 -10.72 -26.21 -2.63
C LYS A 112 -10.90 -25.75 -1.19
N ALA A 113 -10.94 -26.66 -0.22
CA ALA A 113 -11.01 -26.30 1.20
C ALA A 113 -9.74 -25.59 1.65
N ARG A 114 -8.56 -26.10 1.29
CA ARG A 114 -7.26 -25.49 1.65
C ARG A 114 -7.04 -24.14 0.96
N LEU A 115 -7.43 -24.01 -0.29
CA LEU A 115 -7.39 -22.73 -1.00
C LEU A 115 -8.28 -21.66 -0.33
N ARG A 116 -9.45 -22.05 0.20
CA ARG A 116 -10.29 -21.11 0.97
C ARG A 116 -9.61 -20.65 2.26
N VAL A 117 -8.89 -21.54 2.94
CA VAL A 117 -8.10 -21.18 4.12
C VAL A 117 -6.98 -20.21 3.72
N GLY A 118 -6.21 -20.54 2.69
CA GLY A 118 -5.15 -19.67 2.17
C GLY A 118 -5.67 -18.29 1.77
N LYS A 119 -6.79 -18.22 1.05
CA LYS A 119 -7.45 -16.97 0.70
C LYS A 119 -7.79 -16.13 1.95
N ARG A 120 -8.36 -16.75 2.98
CA ARG A 120 -8.70 -16.07 4.23
C ARG A 120 -7.46 -15.54 4.95
N ILE A 121 -6.39 -16.31 4.98
CA ILE A 121 -5.12 -15.88 5.59
C ILE A 121 -4.55 -14.69 4.82
N LEU A 122 -4.55 -14.71 3.49
CA LEU A 122 -4.11 -13.59 2.66
C LEU A 122 -4.95 -12.32 2.89
N GLU A 123 -6.27 -12.45 2.97
CA GLU A 123 -7.18 -11.34 3.29
C GLU A 123 -6.87 -10.72 4.67
N LEU A 124 -6.57 -11.56 5.67
CA LEU A 124 -6.17 -11.08 7.01
C LEU A 124 -4.80 -10.37 6.98
N HIS A 125 -3.83 -10.90 6.24
CA HIS A 125 -2.53 -10.25 6.05
C HIS A 125 -2.68 -8.89 5.34
N GLU A 126 -3.52 -8.80 4.32
CA GLU A 126 -3.80 -7.54 3.62
C GLU A 126 -4.50 -6.53 4.54
N GLN A 127 -5.43 -6.96 5.36
CA GLN A 127 -6.09 -6.10 6.35
C GLN A 127 -5.10 -5.57 7.38
N LEU A 128 -4.24 -6.43 7.93
CA LEU A 128 -3.19 -6.03 8.88
C LEU A 128 -2.21 -5.05 8.23
N ALA A 129 -1.76 -5.33 7.02
CA ALA A 129 -0.87 -4.43 6.27
C ALA A 129 -1.55 -3.07 5.97
N SER A 130 -2.83 -3.09 5.63
CA SER A 130 -3.62 -1.87 5.42
C SER A 130 -3.76 -1.07 6.71
N GLN A 131 -4.10 -1.70 7.84
CA GLN A 131 -4.17 -1.04 9.14
C GLN A 131 -2.82 -0.47 9.59
N ALA A 132 -1.72 -1.17 9.28
CA ALA A 132 -0.37 -0.68 9.55
C ALA A 132 0.04 0.53 8.68
N ARG A 133 -0.62 0.78 7.54
CA ARG A 133 -0.26 1.83 6.59
C ARG A 133 -1.25 2.99 6.52
N HIS A 134 -2.48 2.82 6.99
CA HIS A 134 -3.52 3.84 6.90
C HIS A 134 -3.92 4.37 8.28
N ASP A 135 -4.33 5.65 8.31
CA ASP A 135 -4.93 6.27 9.48
C ASP A 135 -6.38 5.80 9.62
N SER A 136 -6.75 5.34 10.81
CA SER A 136 -8.05 4.71 11.08
C SER A 136 -9.24 5.69 10.97
N LEU A 137 -9.02 7.00 11.15
CA LEU A 137 -10.05 8.01 11.08
C LEU A 137 -10.31 8.49 9.65
N THR A 138 -9.21 8.75 8.92
CA THR A 138 -9.24 9.43 7.62
C THR A 138 -9.09 8.49 6.43
N SER A 139 -8.66 7.24 6.66
CA SER A 139 -8.30 6.25 5.64
C SER A 139 -7.17 6.68 4.69
N LEU A 140 -6.53 7.83 4.94
CA LEU A 140 -5.31 8.24 4.25
C LEU A 140 -4.11 7.43 4.72
N LEU A 141 -2.97 7.55 4.03
CA LEU A 141 -1.73 7.00 4.56
C LEU A 141 -1.46 7.58 5.96
N ASN A 142 -1.00 6.73 6.87
CA ASN A 142 -0.54 7.21 8.17
C ASN A 142 0.86 7.84 8.05
N ARG A 143 1.34 8.41 9.14
CA ARG A 143 2.63 9.12 9.19
C ARG A 143 3.80 8.27 8.68
N SER A 144 3.88 7.01 9.08
CA SER A 144 4.96 6.12 8.67
C SER A 144 4.91 5.86 7.17
N ALA A 145 3.74 5.52 6.65
CA ALA A 145 3.56 5.17 5.25
C ALA A 145 3.80 6.35 4.29
N ILE A 146 3.35 7.58 4.65
CA ILE A 146 3.61 8.75 3.78
C ILE A 146 5.08 9.16 3.79
N LEU A 147 5.79 8.97 4.90
CA LEU A 147 7.24 9.20 4.97
C LEU A 147 8.03 8.18 4.13
N GLU A 148 7.60 6.92 4.09
CA GLU A 148 8.17 5.92 3.19
C GLU A 148 7.97 6.29 1.72
N VAL A 149 6.78 6.80 1.35
CA VAL A 149 6.52 7.30 0.00
C VAL A 149 7.46 8.46 -0.32
N LEU A 150 7.56 9.45 0.56
CA LEU A 150 8.46 10.59 0.36
C LEU A 150 9.91 10.15 0.21
N GLN A 151 10.39 9.20 1.02
CA GLN A 151 11.75 8.66 0.92
C GLN A 151 12.01 8.01 -0.45
N LYS A 152 11.08 7.20 -0.94
CA LYS A 152 11.17 6.53 -2.24
C LYS A 152 11.21 7.55 -3.39
N GLU A 153 10.32 8.55 -3.33
CA GLU A 153 10.24 9.58 -4.37
C GLU A 153 11.46 10.52 -4.35
N LEU A 154 12.07 10.79 -3.20
CA LEU A 154 13.34 11.51 -3.11
C LEU A 154 14.49 10.73 -3.79
N ILE A 155 14.60 9.44 -3.53
CA ILE A 155 15.62 8.60 -4.18
C ILE A 155 15.41 8.59 -5.69
N ARG A 156 14.15 8.47 -6.13
CA ARG A 156 13.77 8.48 -7.54
C ARG A 156 14.09 9.83 -8.20
N SER A 157 13.73 10.93 -7.54
CA SER A 157 13.96 12.32 -7.96
C SER A 157 15.44 12.57 -8.29
N ILE A 158 16.36 12.13 -7.41
CA ILE A 158 17.81 12.25 -7.61
C ILE A 158 18.28 11.43 -8.81
N ARG A 159 17.79 10.19 -8.95
CA ARG A 159 18.19 9.30 -10.05
C ARG A 159 17.70 9.81 -11.40
N GLU A 160 16.46 10.28 -11.47
CA GLU A 160 15.82 10.72 -12.72
C GLU A 160 16.00 12.21 -12.99
N LYS A 161 16.59 12.96 -12.05
CA LYS A 161 16.75 14.43 -12.09
C LYS A 161 15.42 15.16 -12.31
N THR A 162 14.35 14.63 -11.74
CA THR A 162 13.01 15.22 -11.77
C THR A 162 12.66 15.74 -10.38
N PRO A 163 12.06 16.92 -10.22
CA PRO A 163 11.77 17.46 -8.91
C PRO A 163 10.65 16.69 -8.21
N VAL A 164 10.68 16.66 -6.88
CA VAL A 164 9.58 16.20 -6.03
C VAL A 164 9.17 17.33 -5.11
N ALA A 165 7.86 17.58 -4.96
CA ALA A 165 7.31 18.52 -4.01
C ALA A 165 6.76 17.78 -2.78
N ALA A 166 7.07 18.32 -1.60
CA ALA A 166 6.44 18.00 -0.33
C ALA A 166 5.59 19.21 0.11
N ILE A 167 4.33 18.98 0.41
CA ILE A 167 3.40 20.02 0.84
C ILE A 167 2.90 19.64 2.23
N MET A 168 3.32 20.41 3.23
CA MET A 168 2.81 20.29 4.59
C MET A 168 1.58 21.19 4.74
N THR A 169 0.52 20.67 5.35
CA THR A 169 -0.73 21.44 5.52
C THR A 169 -1.40 21.15 6.86
N ASP A 170 -2.19 22.09 7.33
CA ASP A 170 -2.82 22.04 8.65
C ASP A 170 -4.19 22.75 8.60
N LEU A 171 -5.20 22.16 9.25
CA LEU A 171 -6.52 22.76 9.41
C LEU A 171 -6.48 23.95 10.33
N ASP A 172 -6.79 25.13 9.81
CA ASP A 172 -6.76 26.36 10.57
C ASP A 172 -7.82 26.33 11.68
N HIS A 173 -7.41 26.70 12.90
CA HIS A 173 -8.30 26.80 14.06
C HIS A 173 -9.05 25.49 14.40
N PHE A 174 -8.48 24.33 14.10
CA PHE A 174 -9.13 23.04 14.33
C PHE A 174 -9.46 22.80 15.83
N LYS A 175 -8.64 23.32 16.73
CA LYS A 175 -8.93 23.28 18.16
C LYS A 175 -10.24 23.99 18.49
N ASP A 176 -10.49 25.16 17.89
CA ASP A 176 -11.72 25.93 18.12
C ASP A 176 -12.96 25.16 17.60
N VAL A 177 -12.81 24.39 16.52
CA VAL A 177 -13.86 23.47 16.03
C VAL A 177 -14.17 22.41 17.09
N ASN A 178 -13.15 21.76 17.66
CA ASN A 178 -13.35 20.76 18.70
C ASN A 178 -13.99 21.35 19.98
N ASP A 179 -13.49 22.51 20.41
CA ASP A 179 -13.96 23.18 21.61
C ASP A 179 -15.41 23.67 21.46
N THR A 180 -15.81 24.10 20.25
CA THR A 180 -17.15 24.63 19.98
C THR A 180 -18.18 23.55 19.66
N TYR A 181 -17.81 22.53 18.87
CA TYR A 181 -18.74 21.55 18.29
C TYR A 181 -18.53 20.14 18.82
N GLY A 182 -17.47 19.91 19.61
CA GLY A 182 -17.09 18.61 20.15
C GLY A 182 -16.28 17.74 19.20
N HIS A 183 -15.56 16.76 19.74
CA HIS A 183 -14.64 15.90 19.00
C HIS A 183 -15.29 15.11 17.85
N LEU A 184 -16.55 14.71 17.97
CA LEU A 184 -17.24 14.01 16.88
C LEU A 184 -17.42 14.90 15.64
N ALA A 185 -17.64 16.21 15.84
CA ALA A 185 -17.70 17.16 14.73
C ALA A 185 -16.29 17.40 14.14
N GLY A 186 -15.27 17.49 14.97
CA GLY A 186 -13.87 17.53 14.52
C GLY A 186 -13.48 16.30 13.70
N ASP A 187 -13.87 15.12 14.11
CA ASP A 187 -13.67 13.88 13.37
C ASP A 187 -14.35 13.91 11.99
N ALA A 188 -15.58 14.44 11.91
CA ALA A 188 -16.28 14.60 10.64
C ALA A 188 -15.57 15.61 9.72
N VAL A 189 -15.05 16.70 10.28
CA VAL A 189 -14.24 17.69 9.54
C VAL A 189 -12.96 17.04 9.00
N LEU A 190 -12.25 16.27 9.81
CA LEU A 190 -11.04 15.55 9.36
C LEU A 190 -11.34 14.56 8.24
N ARG A 191 -12.42 13.79 8.33
CA ARG A 191 -12.82 12.83 7.27
C ARG A 191 -13.14 13.55 5.96
N GLU A 192 -13.92 14.62 6.03
CA GLU A 192 -14.32 15.35 4.81
C GLU A 192 -13.14 16.11 4.19
N ALA A 193 -12.28 16.74 5.00
CA ALA A 193 -11.04 17.37 4.51
C ALA A 193 -10.15 16.33 3.81
N SER A 194 -9.97 15.17 4.41
CA SER A 194 -9.21 14.06 3.82
C SER A 194 -9.77 13.59 2.48
N ARG A 195 -11.10 13.46 2.38
CA ARG A 195 -11.79 13.08 1.15
C ARG A 195 -11.57 14.12 0.04
N ARG A 196 -11.67 15.42 0.37
CA ARG A 196 -11.46 16.50 -0.59
C ARG A 196 -10.01 16.59 -1.06
N LEU A 197 -9.06 16.46 -0.14
CA LEU A 197 -7.63 16.39 -0.49
C LEU A 197 -7.37 15.26 -1.46
N SER A 198 -7.79 14.02 -1.13
CA SER A 198 -7.62 12.86 -2.02
C SER A 198 -8.27 13.03 -3.39
N ALA A 199 -9.49 13.57 -3.45
CA ALA A 199 -10.24 13.74 -4.70
C ALA A 199 -9.59 14.76 -5.65
N SER A 200 -8.73 15.64 -5.14
CA SER A 200 -8.06 16.69 -5.91
C SER A 200 -6.66 16.31 -6.37
N LEU A 201 -6.17 15.11 -6.00
CA LEU A 201 -4.85 14.60 -6.33
C LEU A 201 -4.86 13.71 -7.59
N ARG A 202 -3.70 13.61 -8.23
CA ARG A 202 -3.48 12.67 -9.34
C ARG A 202 -3.16 11.28 -8.79
N ALA A 203 -3.26 10.26 -9.62
CA ALA A 203 -2.90 8.89 -9.23
C ALA A 203 -1.41 8.72 -8.82
N SER A 204 -0.53 9.61 -9.29
CA SER A 204 0.89 9.65 -8.91
C SER A 204 1.16 10.33 -7.58
N ASP A 205 0.23 11.17 -7.12
CA ASP A 205 0.41 11.95 -5.90
C ASP A 205 -0.06 11.13 -4.69
N ALA A 206 0.55 11.36 -3.55
CA ALA A 206 0.17 10.70 -2.31
C ALA A 206 -0.19 11.71 -1.23
N VAL A 207 -1.14 11.36 -0.37
CA VAL A 207 -1.50 12.15 0.81
C VAL A 207 -1.57 11.25 2.04
N GLY A 208 -1.08 11.73 3.16
CA GLY A 208 -1.12 11.05 4.45
C GLY A 208 -1.43 12.00 5.59
N ARG A 209 -2.02 11.47 6.65
CA ARG A 209 -2.19 12.19 7.91
C ARG A 209 -0.87 12.14 8.67
N TYR A 210 -0.26 13.30 8.83
CA TYR A 210 1.07 13.42 9.45
C TYR A 210 0.99 13.59 10.96
N GLY A 211 -0.03 14.28 11.47
CA GLY A 211 -0.29 14.52 12.89
C GLY A 211 -1.78 14.73 13.12
N GLY A 212 -2.19 15.28 14.24
CA GLY A 212 -3.59 15.51 14.63
C GLY A 212 -4.48 16.08 13.51
N GLU A 213 -4.23 17.32 13.14
CA GLU A 213 -4.90 18.05 12.04
C GLU A 213 -3.96 18.33 10.85
N GLU A 214 -2.75 17.76 10.87
CA GLU A 214 -1.72 17.96 9.85
C GLU A 214 -1.72 16.86 8.80
N PHE A 215 -1.51 17.25 7.55
CA PHE A 215 -1.38 16.32 6.43
C PHE A 215 -0.11 16.62 5.63
N LEU A 216 0.46 15.57 5.06
CA LEU A 216 1.58 15.65 4.13
C LEU A 216 1.14 15.16 2.76
N ILE A 217 1.39 15.96 1.73
CA ILE A 217 1.19 15.58 0.33
C ILE A 217 2.58 15.43 -0.32
N VAL A 218 2.75 14.37 -1.09
CA VAL A 218 3.94 14.10 -1.89
C VAL A 218 3.54 14.11 -3.35
N ALA A 219 4.14 15.01 -4.13
CA ALA A 219 3.86 15.16 -5.55
C ALA A 219 5.14 14.88 -6.38
N PRO A 220 5.25 13.70 -7.00
CA PRO A 220 6.38 13.35 -7.87
C PRO A 220 6.38 14.20 -9.15
N SER A 221 7.58 14.42 -9.72
CA SER A 221 7.78 15.20 -10.95
C SER A 221 7.14 16.60 -10.86
N CYS A 222 7.19 17.22 -9.67
CA CYS A 222 6.55 18.49 -9.36
C CYS A 222 7.57 19.44 -8.74
N GLY A 223 7.84 20.57 -9.40
CA GLY A 223 8.68 21.65 -8.88
C GLY A 223 7.90 22.61 -7.99
N ALA A 224 8.57 23.62 -7.45
CA ALA A 224 8.00 24.59 -6.50
C ALA A 224 6.75 25.30 -7.05
N ALA A 225 6.77 25.77 -8.30
CA ALA A 225 5.61 26.42 -8.93
C ALA A 225 4.42 25.47 -9.07
N GLY A 226 4.65 24.25 -9.60
CA GLY A 226 3.59 23.24 -9.71
C GLY A 226 3.06 22.77 -8.36
N GLY A 227 3.93 22.71 -7.32
CA GLY A 227 3.53 22.43 -5.95
C GLY A 227 2.66 23.56 -5.36
N ALA A 228 2.97 24.82 -5.66
CA ALA A 228 2.15 25.96 -5.26
C ALA A 228 0.77 25.93 -5.93
N ASP A 229 0.71 25.68 -7.24
CA ASP A 229 -0.56 25.54 -7.98
C ASP A 229 -1.41 24.38 -7.44
N LEU A 230 -0.78 23.25 -7.13
CA LEU A 230 -1.47 22.12 -6.50
C LEU A 230 -2.01 22.52 -5.11
N ALA A 231 -1.18 23.11 -4.27
CA ALA A 231 -1.56 23.54 -2.92
C ALA A 231 -2.71 24.55 -2.95
N GLU A 232 -2.72 25.50 -3.90
CA GLU A 232 -3.81 26.47 -4.05
C GLU A 232 -5.12 25.81 -4.45
N ARG A 233 -5.09 24.87 -5.39
CA ARG A 233 -6.28 24.08 -5.77
C ARG A 233 -6.82 23.26 -4.59
N LEU A 234 -5.93 22.69 -3.77
CA LEU A 234 -6.30 21.97 -2.55
C LEU A 234 -6.93 22.93 -1.53
N ARG A 235 -6.34 24.09 -1.31
CA ARG A 235 -6.87 25.12 -0.42
C ARG A 235 -8.29 25.54 -0.82
N GLU A 236 -8.51 25.83 -2.11
CA GLU A 236 -9.83 26.18 -2.63
C GLU A 236 -10.85 25.06 -2.44
N SER A 237 -10.46 23.79 -2.62
CA SER A 237 -11.35 22.66 -2.41
C SER A 237 -11.82 22.51 -0.96
N ILE A 238 -11.03 22.98 -0.01
CA ILE A 238 -11.36 22.95 1.43
C ILE A 238 -12.24 24.15 1.80
N CYS A 239 -11.78 25.38 1.50
CA CYS A 239 -12.47 26.60 1.94
C CYS A 239 -13.76 26.91 1.12
N GLY A 240 -13.86 26.37 -0.08
CA GLY A 240 -14.95 26.71 -1.02
C GLY A 240 -16.34 26.17 -0.66
N VAL A 241 -16.39 25.09 0.13
CA VAL A 241 -17.66 24.42 0.48
C VAL A 241 -17.67 24.08 1.97
N PRO A 242 -18.67 24.53 2.72
CA PRO A 242 -18.83 24.15 4.12
C PRO A 242 -18.94 22.64 4.32
N ILE A 243 -18.54 22.17 5.49
CA ILE A 243 -18.59 20.76 5.86
C ILE A 243 -19.83 20.50 6.70
N ASP A 244 -20.65 19.50 6.32
CA ASP A 244 -21.71 19.01 7.16
C ASP A 244 -21.15 18.02 8.20
N ALA A 245 -21.20 18.41 9.45
CA ALA A 245 -20.79 17.61 10.58
C ALA A 245 -22.01 17.33 11.49
N SER A 246 -22.70 16.21 11.25
CA SER A 246 -23.87 15.78 12.03
C SER A 246 -25.01 16.81 12.07
N GLY A 247 -25.35 17.38 10.90
CA GLY A 247 -26.42 18.38 10.73
C GLY A 247 -26.00 19.80 11.10
N ARG A 248 -24.69 20.06 11.27
CA ARG A 248 -24.12 21.40 11.49
C ARG A 248 -23.22 21.76 10.33
N THR A 249 -23.40 22.93 9.80
CA THR A 249 -22.56 23.47 8.73
C THR A 249 -21.34 24.17 9.32
N ILE A 250 -20.15 23.62 9.10
CA ILE A 250 -18.88 24.15 9.62
C ILE A 250 -18.04 24.64 8.46
N VAL A 251 -17.58 25.88 8.53
CA VAL A 251 -16.61 26.45 7.59
C VAL A 251 -15.21 26.28 8.18
N VAL A 252 -14.32 25.67 7.41
CA VAL A 252 -12.92 25.52 7.78
C VAL A 252 -12.02 25.99 6.65
N THR A 253 -10.81 26.40 7.01
CA THR A 253 -9.75 26.71 6.05
C THR A 253 -8.51 25.87 6.37
N MET A 254 -7.58 25.82 5.44
CA MET A 254 -6.29 25.17 5.62
C MET A 254 -5.16 26.08 5.15
N SER A 255 -4.05 26.02 5.83
CA SER A 255 -2.78 26.65 5.46
C SER A 255 -1.83 25.62 4.86
N PHE A 256 -1.03 26.04 3.88
CA PHE A 256 -0.14 25.15 3.13
C PHE A 256 1.27 25.70 3.07
N GLY A 257 2.25 24.85 3.30
CA GLY A 257 3.67 25.13 3.10
C GLY A 257 4.26 24.18 2.07
N VAL A 258 4.85 24.73 1.01
CA VAL A 258 5.37 23.98 -0.13
C VAL A 258 6.88 24.01 -0.13
N ALA A 259 7.53 22.86 -0.26
CA ALA A 259 8.95 22.75 -0.57
C ALA A 259 9.14 21.75 -1.72
N ALA A 260 10.06 22.04 -2.64
CA ALA A 260 10.38 21.14 -3.74
C ALA A 260 11.89 21.06 -3.96
N THR A 261 12.34 19.88 -4.40
CA THR A 261 13.77 19.63 -4.64
C THR A 261 13.99 18.56 -5.69
N CYS A 262 15.19 18.59 -6.30
CA CYS A 262 15.75 17.46 -7.05
C CYS A 262 17.12 17.01 -6.49
N ASP A 263 17.66 17.70 -5.49
CA ASP A 263 19.04 17.52 -4.99
C ASP A 263 19.13 17.12 -3.52
N ILE A 264 18.08 17.36 -2.73
CA ILE A 264 18.05 17.02 -1.29
C ILE A 264 17.94 15.50 -1.12
N LYS A 265 18.87 14.93 -0.32
CA LYS A 265 18.93 13.49 -0.03
C LYS A 265 18.19 13.09 1.26
N GLN A 266 17.90 14.04 2.12
CA GLN A 266 17.33 13.77 3.45
C GLN A 266 15.88 14.24 3.55
N VAL A 267 14.98 13.31 3.83
CA VAL A 267 13.56 13.58 4.07
C VAL A 267 13.35 14.71 5.08
N ASN A 268 14.06 14.65 6.20
CA ASN A 268 13.91 15.64 7.28
C ASN A 268 14.26 17.08 6.86
N GLN A 269 15.17 17.24 5.89
CA GLN A 269 15.52 18.56 5.37
C GLN A 269 14.38 19.15 4.55
N LEU A 270 13.79 18.35 3.63
CA LEU A 270 12.67 18.79 2.80
C LEU A 270 11.42 19.05 3.64
N LEU A 271 11.15 18.20 4.63
CA LEU A 271 10.03 18.40 5.56
C LEU A 271 10.19 19.68 6.36
N ARG A 272 11.40 19.98 6.87
CA ARG A 272 11.66 21.22 7.59
C ARG A 272 11.39 22.45 6.74
N MET A 273 11.80 22.44 5.47
CA MET A 273 11.53 23.54 4.54
C MET A 273 10.02 23.73 4.32
N ALA A 274 9.27 22.63 4.17
CA ALA A 274 7.80 22.70 4.02
C ALA A 274 7.12 23.18 5.30
N ASP A 275 7.61 22.78 6.46
CA ASP A 275 7.08 23.19 7.77
C ASP A 275 7.36 24.70 8.04
N GLU A 276 8.57 25.19 7.72
CA GLU A 276 8.91 26.61 7.80
C GLU A 276 7.99 27.46 6.91
N ALA A 277 7.68 26.98 5.69
CA ALA A 277 6.73 27.63 4.81
C ALA A 277 5.29 27.58 5.35
N LEU A 278 4.85 26.46 5.91
CA LEU A 278 3.54 26.36 6.57
C LEU A 278 3.42 27.32 7.76
N TYR A 279 4.47 27.41 8.54
CA TYR A 279 4.50 28.36 9.65
C TYR A 279 4.41 29.82 9.18
N ALA A 280 5.07 30.17 8.05
CA ALA A 280 4.93 31.48 7.44
C ALA A 280 3.48 31.73 6.97
N ALA A 281 2.82 30.73 6.35
CA ALA A 281 1.41 30.82 5.95
C ALA A 281 0.50 31.10 7.16
N LYS A 282 0.69 30.38 8.25
CA LYS A 282 -0.08 30.58 9.50
C LYS A 282 0.15 31.97 10.10
N LYS A 283 1.39 32.51 10.10
CA LYS A 283 1.71 33.86 10.56
C LYS A 283 1.16 34.97 9.66
N ALA A 284 1.15 34.76 8.36
CA ALA A 284 0.67 35.74 7.39
C ALA A 284 -0.87 35.86 7.34
N GLY A 285 -1.61 35.16 8.20
CA GLY A 285 -3.07 35.29 8.32
C GLY A 285 -3.84 34.03 7.92
N ARG A 286 -3.16 32.88 7.78
CA ARG A 286 -3.78 31.58 7.45
C ARG A 286 -4.48 31.53 6.10
N ASN A 287 -5.15 30.41 5.79
CA ASN A 287 -5.90 30.18 4.55
C ASN A 287 -5.14 30.61 3.29
N ARG A 288 -3.88 30.17 3.19
CA ARG A 288 -2.98 30.51 2.09
C ARG A 288 -1.91 29.47 1.86
N VAL A 289 -1.22 29.64 0.75
CA VAL A 289 -0.05 28.87 0.36
C VAL A 289 1.20 29.74 0.50
N GLU A 290 2.24 29.21 1.12
CA GLU A 290 3.59 29.79 1.11
C GLU A 290 4.57 28.75 0.57
N VAL A 291 5.59 29.22 -0.14
CA VAL A 291 6.61 28.37 -0.76
C VAL A 291 7.93 28.62 -0.08
N SER A 292 8.64 27.55 0.27
CA SER A 292 10.01 27.65 0.79
C SER A 292 10.92 28.32 -0.23
N SER A 293 11.65 29.33 0.21
CA SER A 293 12.66 30.05 -0.57
C SER A 293 13.96 29.24 -0.70
#